data_145b6daa36a4ddef1e2ab3164963afcd
#
_entry.id   145b6daa36a4ddef1e2ab3164963afcd
#
_cell.length_a   1.000
_cell.length_b   1.000
_cell.length_c   1.000
_cell.angle_alpha   90.00
_cell.angle_beta   90.00
_cell.angle_gamma   90.00
#
_symmetry.space_group_name_H-M   'P 1'
#
loop_
_entity.id
_entity.type
_entity.pdbx_description
1 polymer ?
#
loop_
_entity_poly.entity_id
_entity_poly.type
_entity_poly.pdbx_seq_one_letter_code
_entity_poly.pdbx_strand_id
1 'polypeptide(L)' 'MAINIFDWKDKRVMLESLADSIFKDRTFLVRDIGPKFPEYAKELAAIEADLMAVADKLYEIMMRSIDEEGSGDE' A
#
# COMPACT_ATOMS: atom_id res chain seq x y z
N MET A 1 -18.61 20.26 -11.45
CA MET A 1 -18.59 18.90 -11.90
C MET A 1 -18.30 17.93 -10.79
N ALA A 2 -19.14 16.95 -10.68
CA ALA A 2 -18.94 15.92 -9.68
C ALA A 2 -17.63 15.20 -9.88
N ILE A 3 -17.11 15.24 -11.07
CA ILE A 3 -15.89 14.52 -11.41
C ILE A 3 -14.71 14.98 -10.59
N ASN A 4 -14.62 16.27 -10.32
CA ASN A 4 -13.47 16.78 -9.58
C ASN A 4 -13.42 16.30 -8.14
N ILE A 5 -14.55 16.32 -7.48
CA ILE A 5 -14.62 15.84 -6.10
C ILE A 5 -14.32 14.37 -6.06
N PHE A 6 -14.89 13.67 -6.99
CA PHE A 6 -14.73 12.25 -7.11
C PHE A 6 -13.29 11.87 -7.33
N ASP A 7 -12.61 12.70 -8.08
CA ASP A 7 -11.25 12.44 -8.52
C ASP A 7 -10.28 12.29 -7.37
N TRP A 8 -10.21 13.27 -6.49
CA TRP A 8 -9.22 13.18 -5.43
C TRP A 8 -9.61 12.16 -4.36
N LYS A 9 -10.89 11.97 -4.14
CA LYS A 9 -11.33 10.93 -3.23
C LYS A 9 -10.98 9.56 -3.77
N ASP A 10 -11.18 9.39 -5.06
CA ASP A 10 -10.84 8.13 -5.70
C ASP A 10 -9.35 7.84 -5.61
N LYS A 11 -8.53 8.86 -5.78
CA LYS A 11 -7.10 8.69 -5.70
C LYS A 11 -6.68 8.15 -4.33
N ARG A 12 -7.24 8.72 -3.29
CA ARG A 12 -6.93 8.28 -1.95
C ARG A 12 -7.41 6.87 -1.69
N VAL A 13 -8.63 6.59 -2.09
CA VAL A 13 -9.21 5.28 -1.92
C VAL A 13 -8.40 4.25 -2.69
N MET A 14 -7.95 4.60 -3.88
CA MET A 14 -7.14 3.70 -4.67
C MET A 14 -5.82 3.37 -3.98
N LEU A 15 -5.15 4.39 -3.44
CA LEU A 15 -3.90 4.18 -2.73
C LEU A 15 -4.12 3.35 -1.48
N GLU A 16 -5.18 3.66 -0.75
CA GLU A 16 -5.50 2.93 0.47
C GLU A 16 -5.83 1.48 0.17
N SER A 17 -6.59 1.25 -0.89
CA SER A 17 -6.94 -0.11 -1.29
C SER A 17 -5.71 -0.91 -1.67
N LEU A 18 -4.80 -0.27 -2.39
CA LEU A 18 -3.58 -0.96 -2.79
C LEU A 18 -2.72 -1.29 -1.57
N ALA A 19 -2.58 -0.35 -0.66
CA ALA A 19 -1.81 -0.60 0.56
C ALA A 19 -2.43 -1.74 1.37
N ASP A 20 -3.76 -1.75 1.44
CA ASP A 20 -4.49 -2.79 2.14
C ASP A 20 -4.23 -4.16 1.50
N SER A 21 -4.26 -4.19 0.18
CA SER A 21 -3.98 -5.42 -0.56
C SER A 21 -2.57 -5.93 -0.28
N ILE A 22 -1.62 -5.01 -0.21
CA ILE A 22 -0.24 -5.38 0.06
C ILE A 22 -0.11 -5.99 1.44
N PHE A 23 -0.79 -5.43 2.44
CA PHE A 23 -0.78 -6.01 3.78
C PHE A 23 -1.41 -7.39 3.81
N LYS A 24 -2.50 -7.57 3.07
CA LYS A 24 -3.14 -8.88 2.99
C LYS A 24 -2.25 -9.88 2.28
N ASP A 25 -1.62 -9.46 1.21
CA ASP A 25 -0.71 -10.31 0.46
C ASP A 25 0.49 -10.69 1.31
N ARG A 26 1.01 -9.75 2.09
CA ARG A 26 2.10 -10.03 2.99
C ARG A 26 1.71 -11.07 4.03
N THR A 27 0.52 -10.91 4.59
CA THR A 27 0.03 -11.86 5.58
C THR A 27 -0.11 -13.25 4.97
N PHE A 28 -0.64 -13.30 3.76
CA PHE A 28 -0.78 -14.56 3.04
C PHE A 28 0.59 -15.19 2.79
N LEU A 29 1.54 -14.36 2.39
CA LEU A 29 2.90 -14.83 2.13
C LEU A 29 3.52 -15.45 3.38
N VAL A 30 3.42 -14.75 4.50
CA VAL A 30 4.07 -15.19 5.73
C VAL A 30 3.35 -16.39 6.33
N ARG A 31 2.03 -16.36 6.30
CA ARG A 31 1.25 -17.37 7.01
C ARG A 31 1.01 -18.63 6.18
N ASP A 32 0.76 -18.45 4.89
CA ASP A 32 0.34 -19.58 4.06
C ASP A 32 1.41 -20.07 3.10
N ILE A 33 2.10 -19.15 2.45
CA ILE A 33 3.10 -19.53 1.45
C ILE A 33 4.41 -19.96 2.11
N GLY A 34 4.87 -19.17 3.06
CA GLY A 34 6.16 -19.43 3.69
C GLY A 34 6.31 -20.85 4.25
N PRO A 35 5.34 -21.32 5.05
CA PRO A 35 5.46 -22.67 5.61
C PRO A 35 5.48 -23.77 4.56
N LYS A 36 4.92 -23.53 3.39
CA LYS A 36 4.89 -24.54 2.34
C LYS A 36 6.17 -24.59 1.52
N PHE A 37 6.96 -23.54 1.58
CA PHE A 37 8.20 -23.45 0.80
C PHE A 37 9.36 -23.07 1.70
N PRO A 38 9.68 -23.92 2.70
CA PRO A 38 10.75 -23.58 3.64
C PRO A 38 12.12 -23.44 2.98
N GLU A 39 12.31 -24.07 1.83
CA GLU A 39 13.59 -23.98 1.13
C GLU A 39 13.81 -22.59 0.53
N TYR A 40 12.76 -21.80 0.38
CA TYR A 40 12.85 -20.45 -0.16
C TYR A 40 12.69 -19.39 0.92
N ALA A 41 12.91 -19.73 2.17
CA ALA A 41 12.61 -18.84 3.29
C ALA A 41 13.31 -17.49 3.15
N LYS A 42 14.56 -17.48 2.71
CA LYS A 42 15.30 -16.24 2.59
C LYS A 42 14.72 -15.34 1.50
N GLU A 43 14.39 -15.95 0.38
CA GLU A 43 13.83 -15.20 -0.74
C GLU A 43 12.46 -14.65 -0.39
N LEU A 44 11.65 -15.45 0.30
CA LEU A 44 10.33 -15.01 0.72
C LEU A 44 10.41 -13.88 1.73
N ALA A 45 11.40 -13.93 2.62
CA ALA A 45 11.61 -12.86 3.58
C ALA A 45 11.97 -11.56 2.87
N ALA A 46 12.77 -11.65 1.80
CA ALA A 46 13.11 -10.47 1.03
C ALA A 46 11.89 -9.90 0.33
N ILE A 47 11.02 -10.76 -0.17
CA ILE A 47 9.78 -10.31 -0.80
C ILE A 47 8.89 -9.61 0.23
N GLU A 48 8.81 -10.17 1.41
CA GLU A 48 8.04 -9.54 2.48
C GLU A 48 8.54 -8.14 2.78
N ALA A 49 9.85 -7.99 2.88
CA ALA A 49 10.45 -6.69 3.15
C ALA A 49 10.14 -5.71 2.02
N ASP A 50 10.17 -6.18 0.79
CA ASP A 50 9.84 -5.34 -0.37
C ASP A 50 8.38 -4.89 -0.33
N LEU A 51 7.49 -5.80 0.03
CA LEU A 51 6.07 -5.46 0.14
C LEU A 51 5.86 -4.37 1.18
N MET A 52 6.53 -4.47 2.31
CA MET A 52 6.41 -3.47 3.35
C MET A 52 6.97 -2.13 2.91
N ALA A 53 8.08 -2.14 2.18
CA ALA A 53 8.67 -0.92 1.66
C ALA A 53 7.71 -0.21 0.69
N VAL A 54 7.05 -1.00 -0.15
CA VAL A 54 6.08 -0.44 -1.08
C VAL A 54 4.90 0.16 -0.34
N ALA A 55 4.40 -0.54 0.68
CA ALA A 55 3.29 -0.02 1.47
C ALA A 55 3.66 1.29 2.16
N ASP A 56 4.88 1.37 2.69
CA ASP A 56 5.35 2.60 3.32
C ASP A 56 5.35 3.76 2.34
N LYS A 57 5.82 3.52 1.14
CA LYS A 57 5.85 4.57 0.12
C LYS A 57 4.45 5.01 -0.27
N LEU A 58 3.52 4.07 -0.33
CA LEU A 58 2.13 4.42 -0.62
C LEU A 58 1.56 5.33 0.47
N TYR A 59 1.85 5.02 1.72
CA TYR A 59 1.39 5.86 2.82
C TYR A 59 2.03 7.24 2.77
N GLU A 60 3.29 7.31 2.38
CA GLU A 60 3.94 8.61 2.22
C GLU A 60 3.24 9.46 1.18
N ILE A 61 2.87 8.85 0.07
CA ILE A 61 2.16 9.55 -0.98
C ILE A 61 0.80 10.03 -0.48
N MET A 62 0.12 9.16 0.26
CA MET A 62 -1.18 9.52 0.82
C MET A 62 -1.07 10.71 1.75
N MET A 63 -0.08 10.69 2.62
CA MET A 63 0.11 11.79 3.58
C MET A 63 0.46 13.08 2.87
N ARG A 64 1.28 13.00 1.84
CA ARG A 64 1.62 14.19 1.04
C ARG A 64 0.39 14.74 0.34
N SER A 65 -0.43 13.86 -0.17
CA SER A 65 -1.64 14.25 -0.86
C SER A 65 -2.58 15.02 0.07
N ILE A 66 -2.69 14.55 1.31
CA ILE A 66 -3.50 15.24 2.29
C ILE A 66 -2.95 16.62 2.59
N ASP A 67 -1.63 16.72 2.78
CA ASP A 67 -1.00 17.99 3.05
C ASP A 67 -1.19 18.99 1.91
N GLU A 68 -1.00 18.51 0.69
CA GLU A 68 -1.12 19.37 -0.47
C GLU A 68 -2.52 19.89 -0.63
N GLU A 69 -3.50 19.07 -0.34
CA GLU A 69 -4.88 19.51 -0.44
C GLU A 69 -5.23 20.51 0.64
N GLY A 70 -4.71 20.27 1.84
CA GLY A 70 -4.90 21.23 2.91
C GLY A 70 -4.31 22.57 2.56
N SER A 71 -3.13 22.56 1.95
CA SER A 71 -2.50 23.80 1.50
C SER A 71 -3.29 24.45 0.39
N GLY A 72 -3.80 23.65 -0.50
CA GLY A 72 -4.54 24.18 -1.65
C GLY A 72 -5.79 24.90 -1.27
N ASP A 73 -6.33 24.60 -0.13
CA ASP A 73 -7.54 25.27 0.33
C ASP A 73 -7.32 26.71 0.72
N GLU A 74 -6.10 27.06 1.00
CA GLU A 74 -5.78 28.42 1.35
C GLU A 74 -5.97 29.36 0.19
#